data_c966e43a217ec21b29c53e9ea9246b62
#
_entry.id   c966e43a217ec21b29c53e9ea9246b62
#
_cell.length_a   1.000
_cell.length_b   1.000
_cell.length_c   1.000
_cell.angle_alpha   90.00
_cell.angle_beta   90.00
_cell.angle_gamma   90.00
#
_symmetry.space_group_name_H-M   'P 1'
#
loop_
_entity.id
_entity.type
_entity.pdbx_description
1 polymer ?
#
loop_
_entity_poly.entity_id
_entity_poly.type
_entity_poly.pdbx_seq_one_letter_code
_entity_poly.pdbx_strand_id
1 'polypeptide(L)'
;MREEKILCTKFKTRSRKYSSYKGQVGKVAPNVVDRDFTATKPNRIWLTDVTEFRIKGQEEKIYLSPILDAYNGEIISYTISRHPTLELTNTMLENALKKITEADKEELIIHSDQGFHYQHSSWSCKLEENKIIQSMSRKGNCLDNSPMENFFGILKQEMFYGVEFKDYEELIKEIDKYIEWYNNDRIKTKLNGMSPVLFLSLIHI
;
A
#
# COMPACT_ATOMS: atom_id res chain seq x y z
N MET A 1 9.20 10.46 29.21
CA MET A 1 9.84 10.50 27.87
C MET A 1 10.76 11.70 27.68
N ARG A 2 10.38 12.95 28.00
CA ARG A 2 11.29 14.11 27.91
C ARG A 2 12.39 14.08 28.98
N GLU A 3 12.05 13.69 30.18
CA GLU A 3 13.00 13.54 31.32
C GLU A 3 14.00 12.41 31.07
N GLU A 4 13.56 11.30 30.46
CA GLU A 4 14.39 10.14 30.12
C GLU A 4 15.14 10.32 28.78
N LYS A 5 15.01 11.47 28.11
CA LYS A 5 15.60 11.76 26.78
C LYS A 5 15.22 10.74 25.69
N ILE A 6 14.15 9.99 25.86
CA ILE A 6 13.64 9.00 24.90
C ILE A 6 12.65 9.73 23.97
N LEU A 7 13.18 10.39 22.96
CA LEU A 7 12.40 11.06 21.92
C LEU A 7 12.61 10.37 20.58
N CYS A 8 11.51 10.13 19.87
CA CYS A 8 11.58 9.65 18.50
C CYS A 8 12.18 10.73 17.59
N THR A 9 13.38 10.48 17.05
CA THR A 9 14.10 11.44 16.18
C THR A 9 13.77 11.22 14.70
N LYS A 10 13.16 10.09 14.33
CA LYS A 10 12.85 9.72 12.94
C LYS A 10 11.63 10.47 12.38
N PHE A 11 10.61 10.69 13.17
CA PHE A 11 9.37 11.33 12.71
C PHE A 11 9.46 12.86 12.79
N LYS A 12 9.82 13.48 11.67
CA LYS A 12 9.78 14.94 11.50
C LYS A 12 8.57 15.31 10.65
N THR A 13 7.78 16.28 11.09
CA THR A 13 6.64 16.80 10.35
C THR A 13 7.11 17.44 9.04
N ARG A 14 6.74 16.90 7.90
CA ARG A 14 6.91 17.53 6.59
C ARG A 14 5.55 17.76 5.99
N SER A 15 5.20 19.04 5.74
CA SER A 15 4.04 19.36 4.91
C SER A 15 4.40 19.14 3.45
N ARG A 16 3.78 18.18 2.78
CA ARG A 16 3.84 18.03 1.33
C ARG A 16 2.56 18.58 0.71
N LYS A 17 2.68 19.39 -0.32
CA LYS A 17 1.53 19.74 -1.15
C LYS A 17 1.13 18.49 -1.93
N TYR A 18 -0.11 18.05 -1.74
CA TYR A 18 -0.72 16.98 -2.51
C TYR A 18 -0.91 17.45 -3.97
N SER A 19 -0.48 16.64 -4.91
CA SER A 19 -0.70 16.88 -6.34
C SER A 19 -1.34 15.65 -6.93
N SER A 20 -2.66 15.71 -7.19
CA SER A 20 -3.37 14.65 -7.88
C SER A 20 -3.10 14.66 -9.37
N TYR A 21 -3.12 13.48 -9.99
CA TYR A 21 -3.06 13.33 -11.44
C TYR A 21 -4.22 14.09 -12.10
N LYS A 22 -3.91 14.94 -13.10
CA LYS A 22 -4.88 15.84 -13.75
C LYS A 22 -5.53 15.26 -15.03
N GLY A 23 -5.12 14.06 -15.47
CA GLY A 23 -5.64 13.42 -16.67
C GLY A 23 -6.92 12.62 -16.43
N GLN A 24 -7.73 12.44 -17.49
CA GLN A 24 -8.73 11.37 -17.57
C GLN A 24 -8.20 10.33 -18.55
N VAL A 25 -7.95 9.10 -18.10
CA VAL A 25 -7.32 8.05 -18.91
C VAL A 25 -8.23 6.82 -19.05
N GLY A 26 -9.39 6.79 -18.39
CA GLY A 26 -10.29 5.66 -18.42
C GLY A 26 -11.55 5.84 -17.59
N LYS A 27 -12.14 4.75 -17.11
CA LYS A 27 -13.36 4.75 -16.31
C LYS A 27 -13.02 4.93 -14.82
N VAL A 28 -13.66 5.91 -14.19
CA VAL A 28 -13.58 6.11 -12.74
C VAL A 28 -14.68 5.31 -12.06
N ALA A 29 -14.29 4.42 -11.12
CA ALA A 29 -15.24 3.68 -10.31
C ALA A 29 -15.80 4.55 -9.17
N PRO A 30 -17.00 4.23 -8.63
CA PRO A 30 -17.55 4.93 -7.48
C PRO A 30 -16.69 4.71 -6.22
N ASN A 31 -16.74 5.65 -5.28
CA ASN A 31 -16.14 5.45 -3.96
C ASN A 31 -17.09 4.63 -3.08
N VAL A 32 -16.89 3.31 -3.09
CA VAL A 32 -17.72 2.35 -2.32
C VAL A 32 -17.28 2.31 -0.85
N VAL A 33 -15.98 2.49 -0.59
CA VAL A 33 -15.41 2.44 0.77
C VAL A 33 -15.79 3.66 1.61
N ASP A 34 -15.92 4.82 0.97
CA ASP A 34 -16.32 6.11 1.58
C ASP A 34 -15.68 6.39 2.96
N ARG A 35 -14.38 6.13 3.09
CA ARG A 35 -13.56 6.28 4.30
C ARG A 35 -13.85 5.29 5.43
N ASP A 36 -14.79 4.38 5.27
CA ASP A 36 -14.95 3.29 6.23
C ASP A 36 -13.99 2.14 5.88
N PHE A 37 -12.80 2.21 6.45
CA PHE A 37 -11.77 1.18 6.32
C PHE A 37 -11.92 0.07 7.36
N THR A 38 -13.06 -0.03 8.01
CA THR A 38 -13.33 -1.06 9.01
C THR A 38 -13.66 -2.37 8.31
N ALA A 39 -12.71 -3.28 8.28
CA ALA A 39 -12.92 -4.63 7.80
C ALA A 39 -13.23 -5.56 8.98
N THR A 40 -14.25 -6.41 8.83
CA THR A 40 -14.67 -7.39 9.87
C THR A 40 -13.93 -8.72 9.77
N LYS A 41 -13.32 -8.99 8.62
CA LYS A 41 -12.51 -10.19 8.34
C LYS A 41 -11.40 -9.85 7.35
N PRO A 42 -10.33 -10.69 7.26
CA PRO A 42 -9.31 -10.57 6.23
C PRO A 42 -9.91 -10.61 4.83
N ASN A 43 -9.23 -10.02 3.86
CA ASN A 43 -9.59 -10.02 2.44
C ASN A 43 -10.96 -9.37 2.13
N ARG A 44 -11.43 -8.45 2.97
CA ARG A 44 -12.67 -7.71 2.73
C ARG A 44 -12.45 -6.40 2.00
N ILE A 45 -11.44 -5.65 2.42
CA ILE A 45 -11.05 -4.37 1.84
C ILE A 45 -9.54 -4.38 1.64
N TRP A 46 -9.11 -4.33 0.41
CA TRP A 46 -7.73 -4.11 0.04
C TRP A 46 -7.52 -2.67 -0.44
N LEU A 47 -6.43 -2.09 -0.02
CA LEU A 47 -6.04 -0.74 -0.38
C LEU A 47 -4.76 -0.79 -1.21
N THR A 48 -4.68 0.00 -2.25
CA THR A 48 -3.50 0.07 -3.10
C THR A 48 -3.22 1.49 -3.57
N ASP A 49 -1.96 1.78 -3.82
CA ASP A 49 -1.46 3.02 -4.40
C ASP A 49 -0.01 2.79 -4.88
N VAL A 50 0.54 3.73 -5.62
CA VAL A 50 1.92 3.69 -6.10
C VAL A 50 2.73 4.80 -5.45
N THR A 51 3.86 4.44 -4.85
CA THR A 51 4.81 5.41 -4.31
C THR A 51 6.14 5.36 -5.03
N GLU A 52 6.82 6.51 -5.12
CA GLU A 52 8.15 6.60 -5.71
C GLU A 52 9.24 6.77 -4.65
N PHE A 53 10.43 6.27 -4.96
CA PHE A 53 11.67 6.51 -4.24
C PHE A 53 12.71 7.09 -5.19
N ARG A 54 13.47 8.05 -4.70
CA ARG A 54 14.57 8.66 -5.44
C ARG A 54 15.79 8.78 -4.54
N ILE A 55 16.88 8.12 -4.93
CA ILE A 55 18.16 8.24 -4.23
C ILE A 55 18.73 9.63 -4.52
N LYS A 56 19.25 10.26 -3.48
CA LYS A 56 19.88 11.59 -3.61
C LYS A 56 21.08 11.53 -4.55
N GLY A 57 21.09 12.39 -5.55
CA GLY A 57 22.19 12.44 -6.54
C GLY A 57 22.01 11.50 -7.74
N GLN A 58 20.93 10.70 -7.77
CA GLN A 58 20.58 9.86 -8.92
C GLN A 58 19.33 10.38 -9.62
N GLU A 59 19.29 10.29 -10.95
CA GLU A 59 18.15 10.79 -11.75
C GLU A 59 16.99 9.79 -11.81
N GLU A 60 17.31 8.51 -11.84
CA GLU A 60 16.33 7.43 -11.89
C GLU A 60 15.46 7.39 -10.63
N LYS A 61 14.34 6.71 -10.75
CA LYS A 61 13.41 6.43 -9.65
C LYS A 61 13.05 4.97 -9.64
N ILE A 62 12.62 4.48 -8.50
CA ILE A 62 11.89 3.22 -8.42
C ILE A 62 10.49 3.47 -7.86
N TYR A 63 9.58 2.61 -8.25
CA TYR A 63 8.17 2.67 -7.88
C TYR A 63 7.82 1.39 -7.14
N LEU A 64 7.13 1.54 -6.02
CA LEU A 64 6.58 0.45 -5.22
C LEU A 64 5.06 0.52 -5.31
N SER A 65 4.44 -0.60 -5.69
CA SER A 65 2.99 -0.78 -5.69
C SER A 65 2.62 -1.94 -4.76
N PRO A 66 2.12 -1.70 -3.54
CA PRO A 66 1.66 -2.72 -2.62
C PRO A 66 0.14 -2.84 -2.61
N ILE A 67 -0.37 -3.98 -2.13
CA ILE A 67 -1.72 -4.18 -1.64
C ILE A 67 -1.66 -4.34 -0.12
N LEU A 68 -2.43 -3.53 0.59
CA LEU A 68 -2.58 -3.57 2.04
C LEU A 68 -3.99 -4.05 2.40
N ASP A 69 -4.09 -5.07 3.26
CA ASP A 69 -5.36 -5.48 3.86
C ASP A 69 -5.77 -4.52 4.97
N ALA A 70 -6.95 -3.92 4.87
CA ALA A 70 -7.46 -2.98 5.87
C ALA A 70 -7.75 -3.64 7.23
N TYR A 71 -7.96 -4.96 7.28
CA TYR A 71 -8.28 -5.70 8.49
C TYR A 71 -7.14 -5.68 9.52
N ASN A 72 -5.96 -6.16 9.12
CA ASN A 72 -4.77 -6.24 9.98
C ASN A 72 -3.62 -5.34 9.53
N GLY A 73 -3.73 -4.74 8.34
CA GLY A 73 -2.71 -3.90 7.74
C GLY A 73 -1.50 -4.69 7.22
N GLU A 74 -1.68 -5.96 6.85
CA GLU A 74 -0.69 -6.78 6.17
C GLU A 74 -0.47 -6.30 4.74
N ILE A 75 0.75 -6.36 4.27
CA ILE A 75 1.05 -6.20 2.85
C ILE A 75 0.92 -7.57 2.19
N ILE A 76 -0.21 -7.78 1.51
CA ILE A 76 -0.55 -9.05 0.87
C ILE A 76 0.38 -9.35 -0.31
N SER A 77 0.64 -8.35 -1.13
CA SER A 77 1.52 -8.44 -2.29
C SER A 77 2.11 -7.08 -2.60
N TYR A 78 3.23 -7.06 -3.30
CA TYR A 78 3.81 -5.84 -3.84
C TYR A 78 4.65 -6.15 -5.07
N THR A 79 4.92 -5.13 -5.86
CA THR A 79 5.90 -5.13 -6.96
C THR A 79 6.73 -3.86 -6.92
N ILE A 80 7.98 -4.00 -7.35
CA ILE A 80 8.93 -2.88 -7.48
C ILE A 80 9.36 -2.81 -8.94
N SER A 81 9.40 -1.61 -9.51
CA SER A 81 9.84 -1.40 -10.89
C SER A 81 10.56 -0.05 -11.03
N ARG A 82 11.43 0.06 -12.03
CA ARG A 82 12.03 1.33 -12.44
C ARG A 82 11.07 2.22 -13.24
N HIS A 83 9.97 1.64 -13.73
CA HIS A 83 8.99 2.35 -14.53
C HIS A 83 7.57 2.16 -13.97
N PRO A 84 6.76 3.22 -13.87
CA PRO A 84 5.38 3.14 -13.40
C PRO A 84 4.46 2.68 -14.55
N THR A 85 4.67 1.46 -15.04
CA THR A 85 3.89 0.86 -16.11
C THR A 85 2.64 0.17 -15.57
N LEU A 86 1.70 -0.17 -16.45
CA LEU A 86 0.52 -0.98 -16.09
C LEU A 86 0.92 -2.37 -15.54
N GLU A 87 2.05 -2.90 -15.96
CA GLU A 87 2.58 -4.16 -15.49
C GLU A 87 2.88 -4.12 -13.99
N LEU A 88 3.38 -2.98 -13.46
CA LEU A 88 3.66 -2.78 -12.04
C LEU A 88 2.44 -3.11 -11.17
N THR A 89 1.26 -2.59 -11.51
CA THR A 89 0.03 -2.83 -10.73
C THR A 89 -0.63 -4.16 -11.08
N ASN A 90 -0.63 -4.56 -12.35
CA ASN A 90 -1.26 -5.81 -12.79
C ASN A 90 -0.56 -7.05 -12.23
N THR A 91 0.78 -7.09 -12.23
CA THR A 91 1.55 -8.20 -11.64
C THR A 91 1.36 -8.28 -10.13
N MET A 92 1.33 -7.13 -9.45
CA MET A 92 1.03 -7.07 -8.02
C MET A 92 -0.34 -7.68 -7.72
N LEU A 93 -1.38 -7.30 -8.48
CA LEU A 93 -2.73 -7.85 -8.31
C LEU A 93 -2.78 -9.36 -8.56
N GLU A 94 -2.18 -9.84 -9.66
CA GLU A 94 -2.12 -11.27 -9.96
C GLU A 94 -1.45 -12.08 -8.85
N ASN A 95 -0.38 -11.56 -8.28
CA ASN A 95 0.32 -12.21 -7.17
C ASN A 95 -0.50 -12.18 -5.87
N ALA A 96 -1.28 -11.13 -5.63
CA ALA A 96 -2.20 -11.09 -4.49
C ALA A 96 -3.33 -12.09 -4.63
N LEU A 97 -3.95 -12.18 -5.82
CA LEU A 97 -5.08 -13.07 -6.09
C LEU A 97 -4.73 -14.56 -5.98
N LYS A 98 -3.46 -14.94 -6.18
CA LYS A 98 -2.97 -16.31 -5.95
C LYS A 98 -2.94 -16.71 -4.49
N LYS A 99 -3.00 -15.76 -3.56
CA LYS A 99 -2.89 -15.99 -2.11
C LYS A 99 -4.24 -16.16 -1.40
N ILE A 100 -5.34 -15.93 -2.10
CA ILE A 100 -6.69 -15.95 -1.55
C ILE A 100 -7.57 -16.98 -2.26
N THR A 101 -8.64 -17.39 -1.59
CA THR A 101 -9.62 -18.36 -2.13
C THR A 101 -10.63 -17.67 -3.04
N GLU A 102 -11.38 -18.45 -3.84
CA GLU A 102 -12.48 -17.90 -4.65
C GLU A 102 -13.56 -17.26 -3.78
N ALA A 103 -13.85 -17.84 -2.58
CA ALA A 103 -14.82 -17.27 -1.65
C ALA A 103 -14.37 -15.89 -1.10
N ASP A 104 -13.08 -15.67 -0.92
CA ASP A 104 -12.57 -14.36 -0.51
C ASP A 104 -12.80 -13.30 -1.60
N LYS A 105 -12.67 -13.68 -2.88
CA LYS A 105 -12.83 -12.76 -4.01
C LYS A 105 -14.26 -12.20 -4.14
N GLU A 106 -15.29 -12.99 -3.84
CA GLU A 106 -16.70 -12.60 -4.04
C GLU A 106 -17.11 -11.37 -3.23
N GLU A 107 -16.46 -11.12 -2.11
CA GLU A 107 -16.77 -9.99 -1.23
C GLU A 107 -15.65 -8.93 -1.18
N LEU A 108 -14.58 -9.14 -1.92
CA LEU A 108 -13.40 -8.27 -1.90
C LEU A 108 -13.67 -6.95 -2.60
N ILE A 109 -13.36 -5.86 -1.90
CA ILE A 109 -13.31 -4.51 -2.45
C ILE A 109 -11.85 -4.11 -2.58
N ILE A 110 -11.42 -3.69 -3.78
CA ILE A 110 -10.11 -3.07 -3.96
C ILE A 110 -10.29 -1.58 -4.15
N HIS A 111 -9.72 -0.80 -3.25
CA HIS A 111 -9.77 0.65 -3.24
C HIS A 111 -8.42 1.25 -3.63
N SER A 112 -8.46 2.22 -4.54
CA SER A 112 -7.28 2.96 -5.02
C SER A 112 -7.57 4.45 -5.17
N ASP A 113 -6.55 5.23 -5.48
CA ASP A 113 -6.74 6.58 -6.02
C ASP A 113 -7.23 6.53 -7.49
N GLN A 114 -7.38 7.71 -8.13
CA GLN A 114 -7.72 7.82 -9.54
C GLN A 114 -6.47 7.85 -10.44
N GLY A 115 -5.40 7.14 -10.08
CA GLY A 115 -4.22 6.99 -10.91
C GLY A 115 -4.52 6.29 -12.25
N PHE A 116 -3.74 6.60 -13.28
CA PHE A 116 -3.97 6.05 -14.63
C PHE A 116 -3.93 4.52 -14.66
N HIS A 117 -3.14 3.88 -13.80
CA HIS A 117 -3.05 2.42 -13.68
C HIS A 117 -4.41 1.80 -13.36
N TYR A 118 -5.13 2.41 -12.41
CA TYR A 118 -6.39 1.89 -11.89
C TYR A 118 -7.60 2.25 -12.75
N GLN A 119 -7.48 3.28 -13.60
CA GLN A 119 -8.51 3.67 -14.58
C GLN A 119 -8.41 2.87 -15.89
N HIS A 120 -7.28 2.18 -16.13
CA HIS A 120 -7.05 1.46 -17.37
C HIS A 120 -7.88 0.17 -17.44
N SER A 121 -8.35 -0.16 -18.66
CA SER A 121 -9.19 -1.34 -18.90
C SER A 121 -8.55 -2.66 -18.47
N SER A 122 -7.23 -2.81 -18.59
CA SER A 122 -6.53 -4.02 -18.13
C SER A 122 -6.69 -4.28 -16.62
N TRP A 123 -6.80 -3.23 -15.83
CA TRP A 123 -7.06 -3.34 -14.38
C TRP A 123 -8.53 -3.68 -14.12
N SER A 124 -9.47 -2.91 -14.68
CA SER A 124 -10.90 -3.14 -14.44
C SER A 124 -11.37 -4.49 -14.96
N CYS A 125 -10.91 -4.95 -16.15
CA CYS A 125 -11.24 -6.28 -16.65
C CYS A 125 -10.76 -7.39 -15.70
N LYS A 126 -9.53 -7.30 -15.16
CA LYS A 126 -9.04 -8.28 -14.18
C LYS A 126 -9.88 -8.33 -12.91
N LEU A 127 -10.37 -7.19 -12.42
CA LEU A 127 -11.27 -7.16 -11.27
C LEU A 127 -12.62 -7.79 -11.60
N GLU A 128 -13.20 -7.44 -12.75
CA GLU A 128 -14.49 -8.00 -13.23
C GLU A 128 -14.39 -9.52 -13.43
N GLU A 129 -13.34 -10.03 -14.07
CA GLU A 129 -13.10 -11.47 -14.25
C GLU A 129 -13.02 -12.24 -12.92
N ASN A 130 -12.52 -11.60 -11.87
CA ASN A 130 -12.44 -12.18 -10.53
C ASN A 130 -13.63 -11.79 -9.62
N LYS A 131 -14.66 -11.12 -10.13
CA LYS A 131 -15.86 -10.65 -9.39
C LYS A 131 -15.53 -9.70 -8.23
N ILE A 132 -14.43 -8.96 -8.32
CA ILE A 132 -13.94 -8.04 -7.30
C ILE A 132 -14.53 -6.65 -7.53
N ILE A 133 -14.98 -6.02 -6.47
CA ILE A 133 -15.55 -4.68 -6.50
C ILE A 133 -14.43 -3.64 -6.57
N GLN A 134 -14.43 -2.83 -7.62
CA GLN A 134 -13.53 -1.68 -7.71
C GLN A 134 -14.11 -0.47 -6.97
N SER A 135 -13.29 0.17 -6.16
CA SER A 135 -13.59 1.43 -5.48
C SER A 135 -12.47 2.44 -5.72
N MET A 136 -12.81 3.70 -5.91
CA MET A 136 -11.82 4.77 -6.13
C MET A 136 -12.08 5.97 -5.23
N SER A 137 -10.99 6.57 -4.73
CA SER A 137 -11.02 7.83 -3.99
C SER A 137 -11.63 8.95 -4.82
N ARG A 138 -12.27 9.91 -4.18
CA ARG A 138 -12.67 11.16 -4.84
C ARG A 138 -11.46 11.96 -5.29
N LYS A 139 -11.56 12.62 -6.43
CA LYS A 139 -10.45 13.39 -7.01
C LYS A 139 -9.92 14.44 -6.04
N GLY A 140 -8.63 14.40 -5.77
CA GLY A 140 -7.96 15.38 -4.91
C GLY A 140 -8.21 15.19 -3.41
N ASN A 141 -8.77 14.08 -2.98
CA ASN A 141 -9.09 13.82 -1.58
C ASN A 141 -8.21 12.70 -1.00
N CYS A 142 -7.06 13.10 -0.42
CA CYS A 142 -6.10 12.18 0.17
C CYS A 142 -6.66 11.37 1.34
N LEU A 143 -7.65 11.89 2.07
CA LEU A 143 -8.28 11.17 3.18
C LEU A 143 -9.03 9.91 2.74
N ASP A 144 -9.38 9.82 1.46
CA ASP A 144 -10.08 8.66 0.93
C ASP A 144 -9.16 7.43 0.76
N ASN A 145 -7.81 7.57 0.89
CA ASN A 145 -6.86 6.46 0.90
C ASN A 145 -5.83 6.60 2.04
N SER A 146 -6.28 7.14 3.18
CA SER A 146 -5.41 7.45 4.32
C SER A 146 -4.61 6.28 4.90
N PRO A 147 -5.08 5.00 4.92
CA PRO A 147 -4.26 3.91 5.42
C PRO A 147 -3.03 3.63 4.54
N MET A 148 -3.16 3.76 3.21
CA MET A 148 -2.01 3.62 2.30
C MET A 148 -1.02 4.78 2.45
N GLU A 149 -1.52 6.01 2.57
CA GLU A 149 -0.66 7.17 2.83
C GLU A 149 0.11 7.01 4.15
N ASN A 150 -0.56 6.50 5.18
CA ASN A 150 0.07 6.21 6.47
C ASN A 150 1.14 5.12 6.34
N PHE A 151 0.86 4.03 5.64
CA PHE A 151 1.84 2.98 5.37
C PHE A 151 3.08 3.54 4.67
N PHE A 152 2.92 4.30 3.58
CA PHE A 152 4.03 4.92 2.87
C PHE A 152 4.81 5.92 3.73
N GLY A 153 4.10 6.66 4.57
CA GLY A 153 4.73 7.57 5.53
C GLY A 153 5.62 6.82 6.52
N ILE A 154 5.11 5.76 7.12
CA ILE A 154 5.84 4.90 8.06
C ILE A 154 7.04 4.24 7.37
N LEU A 155 6.84 3.57 6.25
CA LEU A 155 7.89 2.90 5.49
C LEU A 155 9.04 3.89 5.17
N LYS A 156 8.71 5.06 4.62
CA LYS A 156 9.72 6.06 4.29
C LYS A 156 10.44 6.64 5.51
N GLN A 157 9.75 6.80 6.62
CA GLN A 157 10.36 7.30 7.86
C GLN A 157 11.25 6.26 8.54
N GLU A 158 10.84 5.00 8.53
CA GLU A 158 11.55 3.94 9.25
C GLU A 158 12.76 3.42 8.47
N MET A 159 12.70 3.33 7.12
CA MET A 159 13.77 2.71 6.35
C MET A 159 14.44 3.60 5.30
N PHE A 160 13.79 4.68 4.83
CA PHE A 160 14.31 5.45 3.70
C PHE A 160 14.93 6.80 4.10
N TYR A 161 14.23 7.62 4.90
CA TYR A 161 14.72 8.97 5.21
C TYR A 161 15.89 8.94 6.18
N GLY A 162 16.99 9.65 5.77
CA GLY A 162 18.20 9.74 6.57
C GLY A 162 19.11 8.52 6.44
N VAL A 163 18.81 7.62 5.49
CA VAL A 163 19.69 6.51 5.09
C VAL A 163 20.29 6.86 3.72
N GLU A 164 21.57 6.56 3.54
CA GLU A 164 22.24 6.65 2.26
C GLU A 164 22.28 5.27 1.63
N PHE A 165 21.79 5.17 0.39
CA PHE A 165 21.81 3.94 -0.42
C PHE A 165 22.84 4.11 -1.52
N LYS A 166 23.63 3.08 -1.73
CA LYS A 166 24.65 3.04 -2.77
C LYS A 166 24.05 3.06 -4.16
N ASP A 167 23.03 2.23 -4.37
CA ASP A 167 22.36 2.04 -5.64
C ASP A 167 20.88 1.59 -5.43
N TYR A 168 20.16 1.44 -6.52
CA TYR A 168 18.76 1.01 -6.49
C TYR A 168 18.59 -0.45 -6.14
N GLU A 169 19.57 -1.30 -6.41
CA GLU A 169 19.56 -2.72 -6.05
C GLU A 169 19.62 -2.88 -4.52
N GLU A 170 20.42 -2.08 -3.84
CA GLU A 170 20.43 -2.04 -2.38
C GLU A 170 19.11 -1.53 -1.82
N LEU A 171 18.57 -0.43 -2.38
CA LEU A 171 17.28 0.10 -1.96
C LEU A 171 16.15 -0.91 -2.13
N ILE A 172 16.11 -1.66 -3.24
CA ILE A 172 15.11 -2.71 -3.49
C ILE A 172 15.21 -3.79 -2.41
N LYS A 173 16.42 -4.29 -2.12
CA LYS A 173 16.64 -5.29 -1.07
C LYS A 173 16.20 -4.81 0.31
N GLU A 174 16.43 -3.54 0.61
CA GLU A 174 16.01 -2.98 1.90
C GLU A 174 14.49 -2.77 1.97
N ILE A 175 13.81 -2.46 0.86
CA ILE A 175 12.33 -2.46 0.80
C ILE A 175 11.80 -3.87 1.03
N ASP A 176 12.36 -4.90 0.38
CA ASP A 176 11.95 -6.29 0.54
C ASP A 176 12.08 -6.74 2.01
N LYS A 177 13.24 -6.51 2.63
CA LYS A 177 13.47 -6.81 4.05
C LYS A 177 12.53 -6.04 4.97
N TYR A 178 12.27 -4.77 4.66
CA TYR A 178 11.36 -3.96 5.45
C TYR A 178 9.94 -4.50 5.41
N ILE A 179 9.42 -4.87 4.23
CA ILE A 179 8.06 -5.40 4.10
C ILE A 179 7.94 -6.76 4.81
N GLU A 180 8.96 -7.61 4.71
CA GLU A 180 9.00 -8.87 5.44
C GLU A 180 8.96 -8.64 6.97
N TRP A 181 9.84 -7.77 7.48
CA TRP A 181 9.83 -7.38 8.89
C TRP A 181 8.51 -6.71 9.32
N TYR A 182 7.96 -5.82 8.48
CA TYR A 182 6.70 -5.13 8.75
C TYR A 182 5.53 -6.12 8.92
N ASN A 183 5.47 -7.15 8.10
CA ASN A 183 4.43 -8.16 8.18
C ASN A 183 4.61 -9.13 9.35
N ASN A 184 5.84 -9.56 9.64
CA ASN A 184 6.11 -10.65 10.58
C ASN A 184 6.49 -10.17 11.98
N ASP A 185 7.15 -9.03 12.13
CA ASP A 185 7.76 -8.60 13.40
C ASP A 185 7.30 -7.23 13.88
N ARG A 186 6.89 -6.31 12.97
CA ARG A 186 6.50 -4.96 13.36
C ARG A 186 5.21 -4.96 14.16
N ILE A 187 5.32 -4.71 15.46
CA ILE A 187 4.17 -4.64 16.38
C ILE A 187 3.28 -3.43 16.09
N LYS A 188 1.97 -3.64 16.22
CA LYS A 188 0.95 -2.60 16.06
C LYS A 188 0.04 -2.54 17.27
N THR A 189 -0.15 -1.36 17.84
CA THR A 189 -1.04 -1.17 19.00
C THR A 189 -2.47 -1.61 18.69
N LYS A 190 -2.96 -1.32 17.46
CA LYS A 190 -4.29 -1.75 16.97
C LYS A 190 -4.45 -3.28 16.95
N LEU A 191 -3.36 -4.03 16.88
CA LEU A 191 -3.34 -5.50 16.90
C LEU A 191 -2.87 -6.07 18.25
N ASN A 192 -3.16 -5.37 19.35
CA ASN A 192 -2.77 -5.78 20.71
C ASN A 192 -1.26 -6.03 20.87
N GLY A 193 -0.42 -5.25 20.18
CA GLY A 193 1.03 -5.40 20.21
C GLY A 193 1.58 -6.56 19.35
N MET A 194 0.77 -7.11 18.45
CA MET A 194 1.18 -8.15 17.52
C MET A 194 1.53 -7.58 16.14
N SER A 195 2.30 -8.33 15.38
CA SER A 195 2.50 -8.08 13.95
C SER A 195 1.27 -8.50 13.13
N PRO A 196 1.12 -8.01 11.89
CA PRO A 196 -0.01 -8.40 11.03
C PRO A 196 -0.20 -9.90 10.88
N VAL A 197 0.86 -10.64 10.55
CA VAL A 197 0.82 -12.09 10.33
C VAL A 197 0.56 -12.85 11.62
N LEU A 198 1.23 -12.47 12.72
CA LEU A 198 1.00 -13.11 14.02
C LEU A 198 -0.44 -12.92 14.50
N PHE A 199 -1.01 -11.75 14.30
CA PHE A 199 -2.41 -11.46 14.64
C PHE A 199 -3.37 -12.41 13.92
N LEU A 200 -3.18 -12.62 12.60
CA LEU A 200 -4.02 -13.55 11.84
C LEU A 200 -3.87 -15.00 12.29
N SER A 201 -2.65 -15.44 12.58
CA SER A 201 -2.40 -16.83 13.01
C SER A 201 -3.12 -17.19 14.31
N LEU A 202 -3.36 -16.21 15.18
CA LEU A 202 -4.04 -16.43 16.48
C LEU A 202 -5.57 -16.35 16.39
N ILE A 203 -6.13 -15.76 15.33
CA ILE A 203 -7.59 -15.67 15.14
C ILE A 203 -8.14 -16.92 14.46
N HIS A 204 -7.30 -17.64 13.72
CA HIS A 204 -7.69 -18.87 13.02
C HIS A 204 -7.49 -20.16 13.84
N ILE A 205 -7.21 -20.03 15.15
CA ILE A 205 -7.24 -21.13 16.12
C ILE A 205 -8.58 -21.11 16.85
#